data_2c9484cdb6cfa962fe6abfbabc2d395b
#
_entry.id   2c9484cdb6cfa962fe6abfbabc2d395b
#
_cell.length_a   1.000
_cell.length_b   1.000
_cell.length_c   1.000
_cell.angle_alpha   90.00
_cell.angle_beta   90.00
_cell.angle_gamma   90.00
#
_symmetry.space_group_name_H-M   'P 1'
#
loop_
_entity.id
_entity.type
_entity.pdbx_description
1 polymer ?
#
loop_
_entity_poly.entity_id
_entity_poly.type
_entity_poly.pdbx_seq_one_letter_code
_entity_poly.pdbx_strand_id
1 'polypeptide(L)'
;GVQRWLKFIKYLRNFGWEPVVYKPENPEYPVEDFSLLKDIPKDLTVIKKPIREPYRLYKKLTGKSKDQKIQTAFLAESASKHGFLENLSVWVRGNLFIPDARKSWIKPSVKFLIHYLFEQKIDTIITTGPPHSMHMIGYELKKKLPISWLADFRDPWTNIDYYHQLKLTKKSDQKHHKLEKEVLTNADAVTVVSPGMIDDFTAKVERDYFFIPNGFDEADMQTGVESKKAEEFTLSHIGSLTRTRNPENLWQALKELLQENKSFANDLKLKNTGKIDYHALDSIKKAGLEKYLTTIDYLPHEKVIEEQKHASLLLLLINNTPNAKLILTGKFFEYLASNTPIVCIGPV
;
A
#
# COMPACT_ATOMS: atom_id res chain seq x y z
N GLY A 1 -0.79 -2.96 3.07
CA GLY A 1 -0.23 -4.25 2.64
C GLY A 1 -0.36 -5.39 3.64
N VAL A 2 -0.44 -5.11 4.93
CA VAL A 2 -0.61 -6.15 5.97
C VAL A 2 -1.99 -6.78 5.90
N GLN A 3 -3.03 -5.99 5.69
CA GLN A 3 -4.43 -6.39 5.71
C GLN A 3 -4.73 -7.57 4.75
N ARG A 4 -4.25 -7.52 3.50
CA ARG A 4 -4.44 -8.61 2.53
C ARG A 4 -4.02 -9.99 3.08
N TRP A 5 -2.78 -10.10 3.58
CA TRP A 5 -2.28 -11.38 4.08
C TRP A 5 -2.84 -11.75 5.44
N LEU A 6 -3.20 -10.77 6.26
CA LEU A 6 -3.91 -11.01 7.50
C LEU A 6 -5.27 -11.70 7.22
N LYS A 7 -6.03 -11.17 6.23
CA LYS A 7 -7.30 -11.78 5.81
C LYS A 7 -7.10 -13.15 5.17
N PHE A 8 -6.10 -13.35 4.32
CA PHE A 8 -5.81 -14.68 3.79
C PHE A 8 -5.49 -15.68 4.90
N ILE A 9 -4.61 -15.34 5.83
CA ILE A 9 -4.23 -16.20 6.97
C ILE A 9 -5.46 -16.58 7.82
N LYS A 10 -6.40 -15.67 8.01
CA LYS A 10 -7.66 -15.92 8.73
C LYS A 10 -8.45 -17.07 8.12
N TYR A 11 -8.42 -17.22 6.79
CA TYR A 11 -9.25 -18.20 6.06
C TYR A 11 -8.47 -19.40 5.48
N LEU A 12 -7.14 -19.41 5.47
CA LEU A 12 -6.34 -20.49 4.86
C LEU A 12 -6.67 -21.89 5.42
N ARG A 13 -6.98 -21.98 6.73
CA ARG A 13 -7.35 -23.26 7.36
C ARG A 13 -8.65 -23.87 6.79
N ASN A 14 -9.56 -23.04 6.31
CA ASN A 14 -10.80 -23.50 5.66
C ASN A 14 -10.51 -24.24 4.34
N PHE A 15 -9.31 -24.06 3.80
CA PHE A 15 -8.83 -24.68 2.57
C PHE A 15 -7.75 -25.76 2.83
N GLY A 16 -7.58 -26.19 4.07
CA GLY A 16 -6.63 -27.25 4.45
C GLY A 16 -5.18 -26.78 4.59
N TRP A 17 -4.92 -25.47 4.66
CA TRP A 17 -3.57 -24.92 4.83
C TRP A 17 -3.34 -24.49 6.27
N GLU A 18 -2.22 -24.91 6.86
CA GLU A 18 -1.80 -24.44 8.18
C GLU A 18 -0.74 -23.33 8.01
N PRO A 19 -1.09 -22.07 8.24
CA PRO A 19 -0.17 -20.97 8.02
C PRO A 19 0.83 -20.80 9.16
N VAL A 20 2.09 -20.55 8.79
CA VAL A 20 3.15 -20.08 9.69
C VAL A 20 3.63 -18.74 9.19
N VAL A 21 3.64 -17.74 10.04
CA VAL A 21 4.02 -16.38 9.68
C VAL A 21 5.44 -16.05 10.10
N TYR A 22 6.29 -15.71 9.16
CA TYR A 22 7.63 -15.18 9.42
C TYR A 22 7.65 -13.67 9.19
N LYS A 23 8.01 -12.90 10.21
CA LYS A 23 8.02 -11.43 10.14
C LYS A 23 9.19 -10.80 10.90
N PRO A 24 9.57 -9.54 10.60
CA PRO A 24 10.50 -8.80 11.44
C PRO A 24 9.90 -8.53 12.83
N GLU A 25 10.77 -8.53 13.84
CA GLU A 25 10.39 -8.28 15.24
C GLU A 25 10.22 -6.79 15.53
N ASN A 26 11.14 -5.99 15.02
CA ASN A 26 11.28 -4.57 15.33
C ASN A 26 11.35 -3.67 14.08
N PRO A 27 10.43 -3.81 13.09
CA PRO A 27 10.43 -2.97 11.91
C PRO A 27 9.90 -1.57 12.23
N GLU A 28 10.32 -0.56 11.48
CA GLU A 28 9.66 0.74 11.54
C GLU A 28 8.34 0.69 10.75
N TYR A 29 7.23 1.00 11.44
CA TYR A 29 5.90 1.14 10.83
C TYR A 29 5.50 2.62 10.80
N PRO A 30 4.98 3.12 9.68
CA PRO A 30 4.46 4.49 9.60
C PRO A 30 3.18 4.67 10.44
N VAL A 31 2.32 3.65 10.47
CA VAL A 31 1.06 3.61 11.23
C VAL A 31 0.87 2.19 11.76
N GLU A 32 0.35 2.08 12.97
CA GLU A 32 -0.07 0.81 13.57
C GLU A 32 -1.57 0.85 13.82
N ASP A 33 -2.27 -0.18 13.38
CA ASP A 33 -3.69 -0.37 13.61
C ASP A 33 -3.93 -1.64 14.45
N PHE A 34 -4.22 -1.44 15.71
CA PHE A 34 -4.47 -2.54 16.66
C PHE A 34 -5.85 -3.18 16.48
N SER A 35 -6.79 -2.53 15.78
CA SER A 35 -8.10 -3.10 15.51
C SER A 35 -8.03 -4.38 14.65
N LEU A 36 -6.97 -4.50 13.86
CA LEU A 36 -6.70 -5.68 13.03
C LEU A 36 -6.22 -6.91 13.80
N LEU A 37 -5.84 -6.77 15.07
CA LEU A 37 -5.36 -7.91 15.88
C LEU A 37 -6.45 -8.97 16.09
N LYS A 38 -7.73 -8.60 16.05
CA LYS A 38 -8.87 -9.51 16.15
C LYS A 38 -8.92 -10.58 15.05
N ASP A 39 -8.33 -10.28 13.89
CA ASP A 39 -8.31 -11.18 12.73
C ASP A 39 -7.18 -12.22 12.80
N ILE A 40 -6.26 -12.09 13.77
CA ILE A 40 -5.18 -13.06 13.95
C ILE A 40 -5.74 -14.31 14.62
N PRO A 41 -5.67 -15.51 14.00
CA PRO A 41 -6.02 -16.75 14.67
C PRO A 41 -5.22 -16.92 15.97
N LYS A 42 -5.90 -17.32 17.07
CA LYS A 42 -5.30 -17.35 18.43
C LYS A 42 -4.08 -18.27 18.54
N ASP A 43 -4.06 -19.33 17.78
CA ASP A 43 -3.03 -20.39 17.76
C ASP A 43 -2.09 -20.27 16.54
N LEU A 44 -2.09 -19.12 15.86
CA LEU A 44 -1.20 -18.87 14.73
C LEU A 44 0.26 -18.86 15.16
N THR A 45 1.07 -19.72 14.56
CA THR A 45 2.52 -19.69 14.76
C THR A 45 3.14 -18.46 14.08
N VAL A 46 3.69 -17.55 14.88
CA VAL A 46 4.32 -16.30 14.40
C VAL A 46 5.78 -16.26 14.83
N ILE A 47 6.68 -16.36 13.87
CA ILE A 47 8.12 -16.28 14.08
C ILE A 47 8.57 -14.84 13.86
N LYS A 48 9.23 -14.28 14.86
CA LYS A 48 9.78 -12.92 14.84
C LYS A 48 11.30 -12.99 14.88
N LYS A 49 11.96 -12.24 13.98
CA LYS A 49 13.42 -12.11 14.01
C LYS A 49 13.80 -10.64 13.88
N PRO A 50 14.82 -10.18 14.62
CA PRO A 50 15.24 -8.79 14.57
C PRO A 50 15.71 -8.39 13.18
N ILE A 51 15.41 -7.14 12.80
CA ILE A 51 15.83 -6.53 11.55
C ILE A 51 16.68 -5.28 11.84
N ARG A 52 17.67 -5.04 10.98
CA ARG A 52 18.47 -3.81 11.00
C ARG A 52 18.09 -2.96 9.79
N GLU A 53 17.31 -1.90 10.04
CA GLU A 53 16.92 -0.94 9.02
C GLU A 53 17.77 0.34 9.11
N PRO A 54 18.12 0.98 7.99
CA PRO A 54 19.00 2.16 7.98
C PRO A 54 18.32 3.44 8.50
N TYR A 55 17.03 3.39 8.83
CA TYR A 55 16.24 4.55 9.23
C TYR A 55 16.80 5.27 10.49
N ARG A 56 17.38 4.54 11.44
CA ARG A 56 18.01 5.14 12.63
C ARG A 56 19.21 6.02 12.25
N LEU A 57 20.02 5.56 11.29
CA LEU A 57 21.16 6.32 10.79
C LEU A 57 20.68 7.54 9.99
N TYR A 58 19.64 7.36 9.18
CA TYR A 58 19.00 8.43 8.44
C TYR A 58 18.47 9.54 9.36
N LYS A 59 17.73 9.19 10.41
CA LYS A 59 17.22 10.15 11.41
C LYS A 59 18.35 10.93 12.09
N LYS A 60 19.45 10.26 12.44
CA LYS A 60 20.63 10.93 13.01
C LYS A 60 21.26 11.93 12.03
N LEU A 61 21.37 11.58 10.76
CA LEU A 61 22.00 12.44 9.73
C LEU A 61 21.13 13.62 9.31
N THR A 62 19.80 13.48 9.38
CA THR A 62 18.85 14.52 8.97
C THR A 62 18.32 15.37 10.12
N GLY A 63 18.78 15.16 11.36
CA GLY A 63 18.33 15.89 12.55
C GLY A 63 16.87 15.66 12.92
N LYS A 64 16.22 14.64 12.33
CA LYS A 64 14.83 14.30 12.63
C LYS A 64 14.74 13.59 13.99
N SER A 65 13.72 13.92 14.79
CA SER A 65 13.53 13.31 16.11
C SER A 65 13.28 11.80 15.99
N LYS A 66 13.63 11.04 17.04
CA LYS A 66 13.43 9.58 17.08
C LYS A 66 11.97 9.18 16.88
N ASP A 67 11.04 10.03 17.29
CA ASP A 67 9.59 9.77 17.28
C ASP A 67 8.92 10.17 15.95
N GLN A 68 9.65 10.87 15.07
CA GLN A 68 9.13 11.25 13.78
C GLN A 68 9.10 10.03 12.84
N LYS A 69 7.91 9.44 12.65
CA LYS A 69 7.70 8.30 11.75
C LYS A 69 7.95 8.70 10.30
N ILE A 70 8.80 7.95 9.61
CA ILE A 70 9.16 8.20 8.21
C ILE A 70 8.09 7.57 7.33
N GLN A 71 7.23 8.39 6.74
CA GLN A 71 6.27 7.93 5.74
C GLN A 71 6.96 7.88 4.37
N THR A 72 7.15 6.70 3.85
CA THR A 72 7.92 6.44 2.63
C THR A 72 7.34 7.11 1.38
N ALA A 73 6.01 7.20 1.29
CA ALA A 73 5.30 7.82 0.18
C ALA A 73 5.38 9.36 0.18
N PHE A 74 5.55 9.99 1.35
CA PHE A 74 5.60 11.45 1.47
C PHE A 74 7.03 12.03 1.41
N LEU A 75 8.06 11.20 1.42
CA LEU A 75 9.45 11.68 1.25
C LEU A 75 9.70 12.28 -0.14
N ALA A 76 8.89 11.87 -1.12
CA ALA A 76 8.97 12.39 -2.49
C ALA A 76 8.10 13.63 -2.73
N GLU A 77 7.13 13.91 -1.87
CA GLU A 77 6.06 14.89 -2.09
C GLU A 77 6.17 16.18 -1.26
N SER A 78 7.04 16.25 -0.24
CA SER A 78 7.29 17.48 0.51
C SER A 78 8.14 18.46 -0.31
N ALA A 79 7.54 19.06 -1.31
CA ALA A 79 8.17 19.93 -2.30
C ALA A 79 8.29 21.39 -1.83
N SER A 80 8.81 21.65 -0.65
CA SER A 80 9.31 22.98 -0.33
C SER A 80 10.73 22.88 0.21
N LYS A 81 11.71 23.12 -0.66
CA LYS A 81 13.16 23.12 -0.39
C LYS A 81 13.73 21.74 -0.05
N HIS A 82 13.81 20.85 -1.05
CA HIS A 82 14.67 19.67 -0.94
C HIS A 82 16.12 20.13 -0.71
N GLY A 83 16.55 20.11 0.53
CA GLY A 83 17.94 20.34 0.87
C GLY A 83 18.83 19.27 0.23
N PHE A 84 20.08 19.59 -0.01
CA PHE A 84 21.10 18.66 -0.54
C PHE A 84 21.10 17.31 0.20
N LEU A 85 20.91 17.31 1.52
CA LEU A 85 20.85 16.11 2.36
C LEU A 85 19.66 15.20 2.04
N GLU A 86 18.52 15.76 1.67
CA GLU A 86 17.32 14.96 1.32
C GLU A 86 17.50 14.28 -0.03
N ASN A 87 18.04 15.00 -1.01
CA ASN A 87 18.43 14.46 -2.31
C ASN A 87 19.46 13.34 -2.19
N LEU A 88 20.47 13.53 -1.35
CA LEU A 88 21.48 12.52 -1.06
C LEU A 88 20.87 11.28 -0.40
N SER A 89 19.93 11.45 0.51
CA SER A 89 19.26 10.34 1.19
C SER A 89 18.41 9.49 0.25
N VAL A 90 17.68 10.12 -0.68
CA VAL A 90 16.91 9.42 -1.73
C VAL A 90 17.87 8.65 -2.63
N TRP A 91 18.96 9.27 -3.04
CA TRP A 91 19.98 8.63 -3.86
C TRP A 91 20.64 7.43 -3.14
N VAL A 92 21.05 7.59 -1.88
CA VAL A 92 21.60 6.50 -1.05
C VAL A 92 20.62 5.35 -0.93
N ARG A 93 19.34 5.66 -0.66
CA ARG A 93 18.29 4.66 -0.55
C ARG A 93 18.10 3.86 -1.84
N GLY A 94 18.01 4.54 -2.98
CA GLY A 94 17.77 3.88 -4.27
C GLY A 94 19.00 3.08 -4.76
N ASN A 95 20.22 3.53 -4.47
CA ASN A 95 21.41 2.96 -5.07
C ASN A 95 22.19 1.98 -4.16
N LEU A 96 22.16 2.15 -2.85
CA LEU A 96 22.90 1.29 -1.92
C LEU A 96 22.02 0.22 -1.25
N PHE A 97 20.71 0.48 -1.11
CA PHE A 97 19.77 -0.44 -0.48
C PHE A 97 18.89 -1.12 -1.52
N ILE A 98 19.47 -1.99 -2.33
CA ILE A 98 18.78 -2.76 -3.37
C ILE A 98 18.54 -4.18 -2.86
N PRO A 99 17.29 -4.68 -2.87
CA PRO A 99 16.08 -4.10 -3.50
C PRO A 99 15.40 -2.99 -2.70
N ASP A 100 15.59 -2.94 -1.38
CA ASP A 100 14.99 -1.96 -0.47
C ASP A 100 15.76 -1.89 0.86
N ALA A 101 15.28 -1.07 1.79
CA ALA A 101 15.91 -0.84 3.09
C ALA A 101 16.05 -2.11 3.98
N ARG A 102 15.31 -3.17 3.66
CA ARG A 102 15.33 -4.46 4.38
C ARG A 102 16.32 -5.48 3.83
N LYS A 103 17.13 -5.11 2.85
CA LYS A 103 18.19 -5.93 2.26
C LYS A 103 19.04 -6.68 3.29
N SER A 104 19.36 -6.04 4.41
CA SER A 104 20.18 -6.63 5.48
C SER A 104 19.54 -7.86 6.13
N TRP A 105 18.21 -8.01 6.01
CA TRP A 105 17.44 -9.10 6.59
C TRP A 105 17.43 -10.37 5.72
N ILE A 106 17.79 -10.30 4.45
CA ILE A 106 17.74 -11.42 3.52
C ILE A 106 18.62 -12.57 4.01
N LYS A 107 19.93 -12.34 4.18
CA LYS A 107 20.87 -13.41 4.55
C LYS A 107 20.57 -14.07 5.90
N PRO A 108 20.31 -13.32 6.99
CA PRO A 108 19.95 -13.91 8.27
C PRO A 108 18.65 -14.72 8.21
N SER A 109 17.65 -14.22 7.45
CA SER A 109 16.38 -14.92 7.25
C SER A 109 16.56 -16.24 6.52
N VAL A 110 17.30 -16.24 5.42
CA VAL A 110 17.59 -17.46 4.65
C VAL A 110 18.29 -18.50 5.52
N LYS A 111 19.34 -18.08 6.26
CA LYS A 111 20.07 -19.00 7.16
C LYS A 111 19.14 -19.64 8.20
N PHE A 112 18.26 -18.87 8.81
CA PHE A 112 17.31 -19.36 9.82
C PHE A 112 16.25 -20.27 9.17
N LEU A 113 15.64 -19.81 8.07
CA LEU A 113 14.52 -20.49 7.45
C LEU A 113 14.91 -21.84 6.81
N ILE A 114 16.15 -22.02 6.34
CA ILE A 114 16.61 -23.33 5.85
C ILE A 114 16.43 -24.41 6.93
N HIS A 115 16.88 -24.15 8.15
CA HIS A 115 16.75 -25.12 9.26
C HIS A 115 15.29 -25.28 9.68
N TYR A 116 14.59 -24.15 9.84
CA TYR A 116 13.20 -24.15 10.30
C TYR A 116 12.26 -24.91 9.35
N LEU A 117 12.35 -24.66 8.05
CA LEU A 117 11.54 -25.33 7.04
C LEU A 117 11.79 -26.84 7.03
N PHE A 118 13.05 -27.24 7.17
CA PHE A 118 13.44 -28.65 7.25
C PHE A 118 12.87 -29.32 8.51
N GLU A 119 13.08 -28.75 9.68
CA GLU A 119 12.62 -29.28 10.98
C GLU A 119 11.08 -29.38 11.04
N GLN A 120 10.38 -28.40 10.51
CA GLN A 120 8.91 -28.34 10.52
C GLN A 120 8.27 -29.04 9.30
N LYS A 121 9.09 -29.63 8.40
CA LYS A 121 8.63 -30.27 7.16
C LYS A 121 7.74 -29.39 6.30
N ILE A 122 8.07 -28.09 6.23
CA ILE A 122 7.36 -27.12 5.40
C ILE A 122 7.97 -27.15 4.00
N ASP A 123 7.17 -27.47 3.00
CA ASP A 123 7.56 -27.62 1.60
C ASP A 123 7.08 -26.47 0.70
N THR A 124 6.26 -25.58 1.24
CA THR A 124 5.66 -24.47 0.49
C THR A 124 5.87 -23.15 1.20
N ILE A 125 6.37 -22.17 0.47
CA ILE A 125 6.52 -20.82 0.98
C ILE A 125 5.79 -19.79 0.11
N ILE A 126 5.31 -18.74 0.76
CA ILE A 126 4.72 -17.58 0.10
C ILE A 126 5.49 -16.35 0.52
N THR A 127 5.88 -15.55 -0.45
CA THR A 127 6.48 -14.24 -0.19
C THR A 127 5.60 -13.14 -0.75
N THR A 128 5.42 -12.05 -0.02
CA THR A 128 4.60 -10.92 -0.47
C THR A 128 5.39 -9.61 -0.48
N GLY A 129 5.33 -8.89 -1.56
CA GLY A 129 6.04 -7.63 -1.78
C GLY A 129 5.13 -6.50 -2.28
N PRO A 130 5.52 -5.23 -2.09
CA PRO A 130 6.70 -4.75 -1.38
C PRO A 130 6.67 -4.94 0.14
N PRO A 131 7.82 -5.01 0.84
CA PRO A 131 9.17 -4.82 0.32
C PRO A 131 9.67 -6.04 -0.47
N HIS A 132 10.40 -5.79 -1.56
CA HIS A 132 10.84 -6.85 -2.48
C HIS A 132 12.00 -7.70 -1.94
N SER A 133 12.66 -7.26 -0.86
CA SER A 133 13.58 -8.10 -0.09
C SER A 133 12.92 -9.40 0.41
N MET A 134 11.59 -9.43 0.58
CA MET A 134 10.84 -10.65 0.91
C MET A 134 10.93 -11.67 -0.23
N HIS A 135 10.75 -11.23 -1.48
CA HIS A 135 10.91 -12.10 -2.65
C HIS A 135 12.34 -12.61 -2.79
N MET A 136 13.34 -11.80 -2.43
CA MET A 136 14.73 -12.26 -2.43
C MET A 136 15.01 -13.34 -1.37
N ILE A 137 14.29 -13.34 -0.25
CA ILE A 137 14.36 -14.45 0.72
C ILE A 137 13.80 -15.72 0.06
N GLY A 138 12.62 -15.64 -0.58
CA GLY A 138 12.02 -16.77 -1.31
C GLY A 138 12.94 -17.31 -2.41
N TYR A 139 13.49 -16.43 -3.22
CA TYR A 139 14.44 -16.77 -4.28
C TYR A 139 15.67 -17.54 -3.75
N GLU A 140 16.30 -17.04 -2.70
CA GLU A 140 17.47 -17.71 -2.11
C GLU A 140 17.13 -19.03 -1.42
N LEU A 141 15.93 -19.18 -0.85
CA LEU A 141 15.44 -20.45 -0.30
C LEU A 141 15.15 -21.46 -1.41
N LYS A 142 14.45 -21.07 -2.47
CA LYS A 142 14.14 -21.89 -3.64
C LYS A 142 15.39 -22.47 -4.30
N LYS A 143 16.48 -21.70 -4.37
CA LYS A 143 17.78 -22.17 -4.89
C LYS A 143 18.44 -23.23 -4.02
N LYS A 144 18.10 -23.32 -2.76
CA LYS A 144 18.79 -24.18 -1.77
C LYS A 144 17.97 -25.37 -1.30
N LEU A 145 16.65 -25.30 -1.47
CA LEU A 145 15.70 -26.29 -0.97
C LEU A 145 14.72 -26.72 -2.07
N PRO A 146 14.28 -27.98 -2.10
CA PRO A 146 13.26 -28.47 -3.02
C PRO A 146 11.86 -28.09 -2.52
N ILE A 147 11.58 -26.78 -2.43
CA ILE A 147 10.31 -26.24 -1.93
C ILE A 147 9.51 -25.57 -3.05
N SER A 148 8.21 -25.51 -2.92
CA SER A 148 7.33 -24.72 -3.77
C SER A 148 7.34 -23.27 -3.29
N TRP A 149 7.43 -22.31 -4.23
CA TRP A 149 7.47 -20.90 -3.93
C TRP A 149 6.46 -20.09 -4.73
N LEU A 150 5.52 -19.44 -4.03
CA LEU A 150 4.60 -18.45 -4.58
C LEU A 150 5.10 -17.04 -4.26
N ALA A 151 5.25 -16.22 -5.28
CA ALA A 151 5.59 -14.80 -5.14
C ALA A 151 4.34 -13.93 -5.37
N ASP A 152 3.83 -13.29 -4.30
CA ASP A 152 2.65 -12.41 -4.34
C ASP A 152 3.08 -10.95 -4.49
N PHE A 153 2.85 -10.40 -5.68
CA PHE A 153 3.13 -9.00 -5.99
C PHE A 153 1.89 -8.15 -5.78
N ARG A 154 1.92 -7.31 -4.75
CA ARG A 154 0.86 -6.34 -4.44
C ARG A 154 1.02 -5.01 -5.18
N ASP A 155 2.22 -4.75 -5.64
CA ASP A 155 2.60 -3.63 -6.49
C ASP A 155 3.70 -4.09 -7.45
N PRO A 156 3.84 -3.47 -8.64
CA PRO A 156 4.97 -3.76 -9.54
C PRO A 156 6.27 -3.29 -8.89
N TRP A 157 7.39 -3.94 -9.25
CA TRP A 157 8.68 -3.60 -8.66
C TRP A 157 9.35 -2.42 -9.37
N THR A 158 9.75 -2.62 -10.64
CA THR A 158 10.45 -1.57 -11.40
C THR A 158 9.52 -0.59 -12.08
N ASN A 159 8.21 -0.86 -12.10
CA ASN A 159 7.20 0.02 -12.67
C ASN A 159 6.23 0.56 -11.61
N ILE A 160 6.69 0.67 -10.35
CA ILE A 160 5.91 1.35 -9.31
C ILE A 160 5.92 2.87 -9.54
N ASP A 161 4.84 3.55 -9.15
CA ASP A 161 4.58 4.96 -9.48
C ASP A 161 5.70 5.94 -9.05
N TYR A 162 6.41 5.66 -7.97
CA TYR A 162 7.53 6.47 -7.48
C TYR A 162 8.93 5.98 -7.93
N TYR A 163 9.04 4.96 -8.79
CA TYR A 163 10.34 4.38 -9.16
C TYR A 163 11.29 5.41 -9.77
N HIS A 164 10.79 6.26 -10.66
CA HIS A 164 11.56 7.33 -11.30
C HIS A 164 12.09 8.37 -10.31
N GLN A 165 11.50 8.48 -9.13
CA GLN A 165 11.91 9.43 -8.09
C GLN A 165 13.12 8.93 -7.28
N LEU A 166 13.48 7.65 -7.39
CA LEU A 166 14.60 7.03 -6.65
C LEU A 166 15.98 7.52 -7.08
N LYS A 167 16.09 8.30 -8.17
CA LYS A 167 17.36 8.85 -8.70
C LYS A 167 18.43 7.76 -8.90
N LEU A 168 18.04 6.66 -9.52
CA LEU A 168 18.90 5.50 -9.70
C LEU A 168 20.04 5.78 -10.68
N THR A 169 21.22 5.25 -10.38
CA THR A 169 22.28 5.11 -11.38
C THR A 169 21.92 4.00 -12.37
N LYS A 170 22.45 4.04 -13.57
CA LYS A 170 22.23 3.01 -14.59
C LYS A 170 22.52 1.59 -14.07
N LYS A 171 23.58 1.43 -13.26
CA LYS A 171 23.94 0.14 -12.64
C LYS A 171 22.88 -0.33 -11.61
N SER A 172 22.36 0.58 -10.81
CA SER A 172 21.35 0.28 -9.79
C SER A 172 20.02 -0.07 -10.43
N ASP A 173 19.62 0.67 -11.46
CA ASP A 173 18.43 0.40 -12.26
C ASP A 173 18.51 -0.98 -12.92
N GLN A 174 19.60 -1.28 -13.63
CA GLN A 174 19.83 -2.62 -14.20
C GLN A 174 19.76 -3.73 -13.15
N LYS A 175 20.26 -3.47 -11.94
CA LYS A 175 20.20 -4.43 -10.84
C LYS A 175 18.78 -4.68 -10.37
N HIS A 176 17.94 -3.65 -10.24
CA HIS A 176 16.52 -3.83 -9.90
C HIS A 176 15.79 -4.67 -10.95
N HIS A 177 15.93 -4.33 -12.24
CA HIS A 177 15.34 -5.09 -13.34
C HIS A 177 15.80 -6.55 -13.35
N LYS A 178 17.11 -6.78 -13.12
CA LYS A 178 17.65 -8.14 -13.04
C LYS A 178 17.01 -8.93 -11.88
N LEU A 179 16.92 -8.35 -10.68
CA LEU A 179 16.34 -9.03 -9.52
C LEU A 179 14.85 -9.31 -9.69
N GLU A 180 14.09 -8.36 -10.25
CA GLU A 180 12.68 -8.58 -10.59
C GLU A 180 12.54 -9.75 -11.57
N LYS A 181 13.31 -9.76 -12.65
CA LYS A 181 13.32 -10.85 -13.63
C LYS A 181 13.68 -12.19 -12.99
N GLU A 182 14.69 -12.24 -12.11
CA GLU A 182 15.07 -13.45 -11.38
C GLU A 182 13.91 -14.00 -10.53
N VAL A 183 13.16 -13.13 -9.83
CA VAL A 183 11.99 -13.53 -9.06
C VAL A 183 10.90 -14.07 -9.97
N LEU A 184 10.54 -13.33 -11.02
CA LEU A 184 9.50 -13.73 -11.97
C LEU A 184 9.83 -15.05 -12.68
N THR A 185 11.11 -15.33 -12.96
CA THR A 185 11.53 -16.55 -13.64
C THR A 185 11.55 -17.77 -12.73
N ASN A 186 11.92 -17.62 -11.45
CA ASN A 186 12.24 -18.75 -10.58
C ASN A 186 11.12 -19.10 -9.56
N ALA A 187 10.13 -18.23 -9.36
CA ALA A 187 8.96 -18.59 -8.56
C ALA A 187 8.13 -19.66 -9.28
N ASP A 188 7.62 -20.65 -8.56
CA ASP A 188 6.74 -21.68 -9.16
C ASP A 188 5.40 -21.08 -9.56
N ALA A 189 4.89 -20.12 -8.77
CA ALA A 189 3.71 -19.35 -9.09
C ALA A 189 3.94 -17.87 -8.76
N VAL A 190 3.36 -16.97 -9.58
CA VAL A 190 3.37 -15.53 -9.35
C VAL A 190 1.95 -15.02 -9.36
N THR A 191 1.54 -14.37 -8.25
CA THR A 191 0.24 -13.71 -8.16
C THR A 191 0.39 -12.20 -8.26
N VAL A 192 -0.59 -11.58 -8.89
CA VAL A 192 -0.67 -10.12 -9.09
C VAL A 192 -2.05 -9.61 -8.70
N VAL A 193 -2.14 -8.33 -8.35
CA VAL A 193 -3.38 -7.71 -7.84
C VAL A 193 -4.17 -6.96 -8.90
N SER A 194 -3.64 -6.81 -10.11
CA SER A 194 -4.34 -6.12 -11.21
C SER A 194 -4.04 -6.77 -12.56
N PRO A 195 -4.98 -6.71 -13.53
CA PRO A 195 -4.73 -7.20 -14.89
C PRO A 195 -3.57 -6.49 -15.58
N GLY A 196 -3.42 -5.17 -15.41
CA GLY A 196 -2.31 -4.43 -15.99
C GLY A 196 -0.93 -4.90 -15.52
N MET A 197 -0.82 -5.48 -14.32
CA MET A 197 0.42 -6.10 -13.87
C MET A 197 0.75 -7.39 -14.62
N ILE A 198 -0.26 -8.11 -15.14
CA ILE A 198 -0.02 -9.28 -16.00
C ILE A 198 0.71 -8.83 -17.26
N ASP A 199 0.19 -7.78 -17.92
CA ASP A 199 0.79 -7.24 -19.15
C ASP A 199 2.23 -6.76 -18.90
N ASP A 200 2.43 -5.99 -17.83
CA ASP A 200 3.76 -5.49 -17.42
C ASP A 200 4.77 -6.62 -17.20
N PHE A 201 4.36 -7.66 -16.49
CA PHE A 201 5.24 -8.77 -16.14
C PHE A 201 5.45 -9.73 -17.32
N THR A 202 4.44 -9.96 -18.15
CA THR A 202 4.57 -10.79 -19.37
C THR A 202 5.56 -10.16 -20.35
N ALA A 203 5.59 -8.83 -20.46
CA ALA A 203 6.60 -8.13 -21.27
C ALA A 203 8.05 -8.34 -20.77
N LYS A 204 8.24 -8.72 -19.50
CA LYS A 204 9.56 -8.98 -18.88
C LYS A 204 9.93 -10.46 -18.89
N VAL A 205 8.97 -11.32 -18.58
CA VAL A 205 9.09 -12.77 -18.52
C VAL A 205 7.79 -13.41 -19.00
N GLU A 206 7.82 -14.12 -20.10
CA GLU A 206 6.66 -14.85 -20.63
C GLU A 206 6.39 -16.10 -19.79
N ARG A 207 5.28 -16.09 -19.06
CA ARG A 207 4.77 -17.19 -18.24
C ARG A 207 3.33 -16.90 -17.81
N ASP A 208 2.69 -17.88 -17.17
CA ASP A 208 1.39 -17.68 -16.51
C ASP A 208 1.52 -16.86 -15.24
N TYR A 209 0.64 -15.87 -15.10
CA TYR A 209 0.44 -15.04 -13.93
C TYR A 209 -0.98 -15.21 -13.40
N PHE A 210 -1.13 -15.36 -12.09
CA PHE A 210 -2.42 -15.56 -11.46
C PHE A 210 -2.97 -14.23 -10.94
N PHE A 211 -4.08 -13.79 -11.49
CA PHE A 211 -4.77 -12.60 -11.00
C PHE A 211 -5.55 -12.93 -9.73
N ILE A 212 -5.06 -12.45 -8.59
CA ILE A 212 -5.74 -12.52 -7.30
C ILE A 212 -5.83 -11.11 -6.75
N PRO A 213 -6.95 -10.39 -6.98
CA PRO A 213 -7.10 -9.00 -6.55
C PRO A 213 -7.13 -8.88 -5.03
N ASN A 214 -7.09 -7.65 -4.54
CA ASN A 214 -7.54 -7.37 -3.18
C ASN A 214 -9.05 -7.64 -3.09
N GLY A 215 -9.57 -7.68 -1.89
CA GLY A 215 -10.98 -7.92 -1.62
C GLY A 215 -11.42 -7.20 -0.36
N PHE A 216 -12.57 -7.54 0.15
CA PHE A 216 -13.08 -7.15 1.45
C PHE A 216 -13.41 -8.41 2.27
N ASP A 217 -13.53 -8.27 3.57
CA ASP A 217 -13.99 -9.33 4.47
C ASP A 217 -15.44 -9.04 4.88
N GLU A 218 -16.35 -9.94 4.55
CA GLU A 218 -17.77 -9.79 4.90
C GLU A 218 -18.00 -9.62 6.41
N ALA A 219 -17.16 -10.27 7.23
CA ALA A 219 -17.22 -10.13 8.68
C ALA A 219 -16.93 -8.69 9.14
N ASP A 220 -16.11 -7.93 8.42
CA ASP A 220 -15.88 -6.53 8.73
C ASP A 220 -17.09 -5.65 8.38
N MET A 221 -17.87 -6.04 7.36
CA MET A 221 -19.05 -5.29 6.94
C MET A 221 -20.25 -5.49 7.88
N GLN A 222 -20.26 -6.57 8.66
CA GLN A 222 -21.32 -6.90 9.62
C GLN A 222 -21.15 -6.15 10.97
N THR A 223 -20.85 -4.87 10.94
CA THR A 223 -20.57 -4.06 12.16
C THR A 223 -21.80 -3.86 13.07
N GLY A 224 -22.95 -4.44 12.75
CA GLY A 224 -24.18 -4.36 13.58
C GLY A 224 -24.79 -2.96 13.69
N VAL A 225 -24.12 -1.95 13.17
CA VAL A 225 -24.62 -0.58 13.14
C VAL A 225 -25.36 -0.39 11.82
N GLU A 226 -26.69 -0.29 11.89
CA GLU A 226 -27.45 0.31 10.80
C GLU A 226 -26.95 1.73 10.61
N SER A 227 -26.06 1.93 9.63
CA SER A 227 -25.57 3.25 9.35
C SER A 227 -26.63 4.05 8.62
N LYS A 228 -27.33 4.94 9.32
CA LYS A 228 -28.13 5.96 8.65
C LYS A 228 -27.21 6.79 7.76
N LYS A 229 -27.62 7.02 6.51
CA LYS A 229 -26.92 7.99 5.65
C LYS A 229 -26.90 9.35 6.33
N ALA A 230 -25.85 10.11 6.10
CA ALA A 230 -25.80 11.50 6.57
C ALA A 230 -27.02 12.27 6.05
N GLU A 231 -27.57 13.17 6.87
CA GLU A 231 -28.68 14.04 6.46
C GLU A 231 -28.21 15.03 5.38
N GLU A 232 -26.96 15.46 5.46
CA GLU A 232 -26.31 16.35 4.50
C GLU A 232 -25.61 15.54 3.40
N PHE A 233 -25.48 16.12 2.20
CA PHE A 233 -24.76 15.49 1.09
C PHE A 233 -23.27 15.43 1.37
N THR A 234 -22.79 14.28 1.81
CA THR A 234 -21.40 14.05 2.18
C THR A 234 -20.62 13.37 1.06
N LEU A 235 -19.66 14.08 0.48
CA LEU A 235 -18.65 13.52 -0.43
C LEU A 235 -17.40 13.17 0.39
N SER A 236 -17.13 11.86 0.53
CA SER A 236 -16.06 11.36 1.42
C SER A 236 -14.92 10.72 0.65
N HIS A 237 -13.69 11.17 0.89
CA HIS A 237 -12.46 10.52 0.45
C HIS A 237 -11.72 9.92 1.64
N ILE A 238 -11.40 8.63 1.57
CA ILE A 238 -10.69 7.92 2.63
C ILE A 238 -9.30 7.52 2.11
N GLY A 239 -8.28 8.17 2.63
CA GLY A 239 -6.88 7.95 2.28
C GLY A 239 -6.10 9.24 2.13
N SER A 240 -4.84 9.11 1.71
CA SER A 240 -4.00 10.28 1.46
C SER A 240 -4.40 10.96 0.16
N LEU A 241 -4.70 12.24 0.24
CA LEU A 241 -4.94 13.11 -0.91
C LEU A 241 -3.62 13.78 -1.27
N THR A 242 -2.91 13.20 -2.23
CA THR A 242 -1.59 13.64 -2.67
C THR A 242 -1.68 14.52 -3.90
N ARG A 243 -0.59 15.18 -4.28
CA ARG A 243 -0.53 15.98 -5.50
C ARG A 243 -0.94 15.19 -6.74
N THR A 244 -0.50 13.92 -6.86
CA THR A 244 -0.82 13.05 -8.01
C THR A 244 -2.25 12.52 -8.02
N ARG A 245 -2.98 12.72 -6.92
CA ARG A 245 -4.40 12.35 -6.75
C ARG A 245 -5.30 13.57 -6.58
N ASN A 246 -4.82 14.78 -6.85
CA ASN A 246 -5.60 16.00 -6.71
C ASN A 246 -6.56 16.17 -7.89
N PRO A 247 -7.89 16.03 -7.71
CA PRO A 247 -8.86 16.11 -8.80
C PRO A 247 -9.29 17.57 -9.01
N GLU A 248 -8.43 18.40 -9.58
CA GLU A 248 -8.69 19.84 -9.78
C GLU A 248 -9.99 20.11 -10.52
N ASN A 249 -10.31 19.29 -11.53
CA ASN A 249 -11.56 19.39 -12.28
C ASN A 249 -12.79 19.15 -11.40
N LEU A 250 -12.71 18.28 -10.41
CA LEU A 250 -13.80 18.07 -9.44
C LEU A 250 -14.02 19.32 -8.58
N TRP A 251 -12.92 19.91 -8.09
CA TRP A 251 -13.02 21.14 -7.28
C TRP A 251 -13.66 22.27 -8.06
N GLN A 252 -13.33 22.41 -9.33
CA GLN A 252 -13.93 23.41 -10.21
C GLN A 252 -15.42 23.10 -10.45
N ALA A 253 -15.78 21.86 -10.77
CA ALA A 253 -17.18 21.46 -10.96
C ALA A 253 -18.04 21.70 -9.70
N LEU A 254 -17.51 21.37 -8.51
CA LEU A 254 -18.21 21.65 -7.25
C LEU A 254 -18.39 23.15 -7.02
N LYS A 255 -17.38 23.97 -7.34
CA LYS A 255 -17.51 25.43 -7.27
C LYS A 255 -18.64 25.97 -8.17
N GLU A 256 -18.77 25.46 -9.38
CA GLU A 256 -19.84 25.82 -10.31
C GLU A 256 -21.21 25.41 -9.76
N LEU A 257 -21.34 24.17 -9.30
CA LEU A 257 -22.59 23.68 -8.68
C LEU A 257 -23.02 24.50 -7.47
N LEU A 258 -22.09 24.97 -6.65
CA LEU A 258 -22.38 25.82 -5.48
C LEU A 258 -22.91 27.19 -5.88
N GLN A 259 -22.51 27.71 -7.06
CA GLN A 259 -23.01 28.97 -7.58
C GLN A 259 -24.40 28.84 -8.20
N GLU A 260 -24.68 27.72 -8.85
CA GLU A 260 -25.92 27.46 -9.55
C GLU A 260 -27.05 26.94 -8.64
N ASN A 261 -26.69 26.21 -7.57
CA ASN A 261 -27.66 25.53 -6.70
C ASN A 261 -27.47 25.89 -5.22
N LYS A 262 -28.30 26.79 -4.72
CA LYS A 262 -28.27 27.22 -3.32
C LYS A 262 -28.60 26.10 -2.32
N SER A 263 -29.49 25.16 -2.68
CA SER A 263 -29.81 24.01 -1.82
C SER A 263 -28.59 23.13 -1.67
N PHE A 264 -27.90 22.80 -2.78
CA PHE A 264 -26.67 22.04 -2.75
C PHE A 264 -25.58 22.76 -1.92
N ALA A 265 -25.50 24.10 -2.00
CA ALA A 265 -24.55 24.86 -1.22
C ALA A 265 -24.77 24.80 0.29
N ASN A 266 -26.02 24.58 0.74
CA ASN A 266 -26.30 24.41 2.15
C ASN A 266 -26.04 22.96 2.64
N ASP A 267 -26.09 22.00 1.73
CA ASP A 267 -26.08 20.57 2.03
C ASP A 267 -24.68 19.94 1.89
N LEU A 268 -23.81 20.53 1.07
CA LEU A 268 -22.51 19.95 0.76
C LEU A 268 -21.60 19.84 1.98
N LYS A 269 -21.07 18.62 2.22
CA LYS A 269 -19.94 18.36 3.12
C LYS A 269 -18.85 17.59 2.36
N LEU A 270 -17.64 18.11 2.39
CA LEU A 270 -16.45 17.43 1.90
C LEU A 270 -15.72 16.81 3.09
N LYS A 271 -15.48 15.51 3.05
CA LYS A 271 -14.81 14.79 4.13
C LYS A 271 -13.55 14.11 3.60
N ASN A 272 -12.41 14.41 4.20
CA ASN A 272 -11.18 13.68 3.91
C ASN A 272 -10.65 12.99 5.15
N THR A 273 -10.64 11.68 5.14
CA THR A 273 -10.03 10.85 6.18
C THR A 273 -8.66 10.40 5.74
N GLY A 274 -7.63 11.02 6.29
CA GLY A 274 -6.23 10.83 5.94
C GLY A 274 -5.53 12.15 5.63
N LYS A 275 -4.24 12.09 5.36
CA LYS A 275 -3.43 13.29 5.12
C LYS A 275 -3.75 13.95 3.80
N ILE A 276 -3.80 15.27 3.81
CA ILE A 276 -3.92 16.10 2.60
C ILE A 276 -2.57 16.79 2.35
N ASP A 277 -2.07 16.67 1.12
CA ASP A 277 -0.91 17.42 0.65
C ASP A 277 -1.23 18.90 0.51
N TYR A 278 -0.20 19.75 0.70
CA TYR A 278 -0.35 21.20 0.60
C TYR A 278 -0.95 21.66 -0.73
N HIS A 279 -0.53 21.08 -1.85
CA HIS A 279 -1.05 21.45 -3.18
C HIS A 279 -2.53 21.11 -3.34
N ALA A 280 -2.96 19.94 -2.84
CA ALA A 280 -4.37 19.56 -2.87
C ALA A 280 -5.22 20.48 -1.99
N LEU A 281 -4.73 20.83 -0.80
CA LEU A 281 -5.41 21.77 0.08
C LEU A 281 -5.50 23.19 -0.53
N ASP A 282 -4.43 23.66 -1.18
CA ASP A 282 -4.40 24.94 -1.88
C ASP A 282 -5.40 24.97 -3.05
N SER A 283 -5.53 23.87 -3.81
CA SER A 283 -6.54 23.74 -4.87
C SER A 283 -7.97 23.82 -4.33
N ILE A 284 -8.26 23.15 -3.21
CA ILE A 284 -9.56 23.21 -2.53
C ILE A 284 -9.86 24.65 -2.06
N LYS A 285 -8.87 25.34 -1.48
CA LYS A 285 -8.99 26.75 -1.04
C LYS A 285 -9.25 27.69 -2.22
N LYS A 286 -8.50 27.57 -3.31
CA LYS A 286 -8.68 28.37 -4.52
C LYS A 286 -10.06 28.19 -5.17
N ALA A 287 -10.64 27.00 -5.03
CA ALA A 287 -12.00 26.72 -5.45
C ALA A 287 -13.06 27.27 -4.49
N GLY A 288 -12.69 27.84 -3.34
CA GLY A 288 -13.63 28.36 -2.33
C GLY A 288 -14.35 27.27 -1.52
N LEU A 289 -13.79 26.06 -1.50
CA LEU A 289 -14.40 24.87 -0.88
C LEU A 289 -13.95 24.64 0.58
N GLU A 290 -13.04 25.44 1.12
CA GLU A 290 -12.44 25.24 2.45
C GLU A 290 -13.49 25.15 3.56
N LYS A 291 -14.52 25.99 3.52
CA LYS A 291 -15.59 26.00 4.54
C LYS A 291 -16.45 24.74 4.56
N TYR A 292 -16.44 23.97 3.49
CA TYR A 292 -17.16 22.68 3.37
C TYR A 292 -16.28 21.50 3.77
N LEU A 293 -14.95 21.70 3.91
CA LEU A 293 -13.99 20.63 4.14
C LEU A 293 -13.83 20.30 5.63
N THR A 294 -14.04 19.04 5.96
CA THR A 294 -13.67 18.43 7.25
C THR A 294 -12.54 17.45 7.03
N THR A 295 -11.48 17.55 7.82
CA THR A 295 -10.32 16.67 7.75
C THR A 295 -10.20 15.82 9.02
N ILE A 296 -9.95 14.52 8.85
CA ILE A 296 -9.69 13.57 9.93
C ILE A 296 -8.36 12.89 9.61
N ASP A 297 -7.37 13.01 10.49
CA ASP A 297 -6.02 12.51 10.20
C ASP A 297 -5.95 11.00 10.05
N TYR A 298 -6.62 10.27 10.93
CA TYR A 298 -6.63 8.80 10.94
C TYR A 298 -7.89 8.26 11.65
N LEU A 299 -8.45 7.19 11.08
CA LEU A 299 -9.50 6.41 11.73
C LEU A 299 -9.08 4.93 11.80
N PRO A 300 -9.38 4.22 12.91
CA PRO A 300 -9.31 2.77 12.96
C PRO A 300 -10.18 2.11 11.88
N HIS A 301 -9.80 0.92 11.41
CA HIS A 301 -10.47 0.26 10.27
C HIS A 301 -11.99 0.12 10.45
N GLU A 302 -12.46 -0.22 11.64
CA GLU A 302 -13.90 -0.30 11.94
C GLU A 302 -14.63 1.02 11.71
N LYS A 303 -14.02 2.14 12.13
CA LYS A 303 -14.57 3.48 11.93
C LYS A 303 -14.50 3.94 10.47
N VAL A 304 -13.52 3.44 9.73
CA VAL A 304 -13.44 3.64 8.27
C VAL A 304 -14.66 3.04 7.58
N ILE A 305 -15.06 1.83 7.96
CA ILE A 305 -16.24 1.15 7.39
C ILE A 305 -17.53 1.91 7.72
N GLU A 306 -17.67 2.38 8.95
CA GLU A 306 -18.80 3.22 9.35
C GLU A 306 -18.86 4.49 8.49
N GLU A 307 -17.71 5.17 8.32
CA GLU A 307 -17.60 6.38 7.50
C GLU A 307 -17.96 6.13 6.03
N GLN A 308 -17.54 5.00 5.47
CA GLN A 308 -17.91 4.58 4.11
C GLN A 308 -19.41 4.42 3.94
N LYS A 309 -20.08 3.79 4.92
CA LYS A 309 -21.52 3.55 4.89
C LYS A 309 -22.34 4.83 5.13
N HIS A 310 -21.84 5.77 5.92
CA HIS A 310 -22.52 7.04 6.21
C HIS A 310 -22.45 8.04 5.05
N ALA A 311 -21.41 8.00 4.23
CA ALA A 311 -21.23 8.92 3.13
C ALA A 311 -22.39 8.83 2.11
N SER A 312 -22.76 9.96 1.51
CA SER A 312 -23.69 9.99 0.38
C SER A 312 -23.01 9.53 -0.91
N LEU A 313 -21.74 9.88 -1.05
CA LEU A 313 -20.90 9.55 -2.21
C LEU A 313 -19.46 9.34 -1.78
N LEU A 314 -18.83 8.25 -2.24
CA LEU A 314 -17.43 7.94 -1.99
C LEU A 314 -16.58 8.38 -3.17
N LEU A 315 -15.50 9.09 -2.89
CA LEU A 315 -14.55 9.57 -3.89
C LEU A 315 -13.34 8.63 -3.96
N LEU A 316 -13.22 7.88 -5.05
CA LEU A 316 -12.08 7.04 -5.36
C LEU A 316 -11.14 7.75 -6.31
N LEU A 317 -9.91 8.03 -5.86
CA LEU A 317 -8.90 8.73 -6.63
C LEU A 317 -7.77 7.79 -7.05
N ILE A 318 -7.48 7.77 -8.34
CA ILE A 318 -6.35 7.02 -8.93
C ILE A 318 -5.23 8.01 -9.27
N ASN A 319 -3.98 7.60 -9.02
CA ASN A 319 -2.82 8.43 -9.31
C ASN A 319 -2.77 8.80 -10.79
N ASN A 320 -2.56 10.08 -11.08
CA ASN A 320 -2.26 10.55 -12.44
C ASN A 320 -0.78 10.30 -12.75
N THR A 321 -0.45 9.06 -13.06
CA THR A 321 0.90 8.58 -13.37
C THR A 321 0.86 7.65 -14.59
N PRO A 322 1.96 7.52 -15.36
CA PRO A 322 1.98 6.67 -16.56
C PRO A 322 1.59 5.21 -16.32
N ASN A 323 1.78 4.72 -15.10
CA ASN A 323 1.47 3.35 -14.69
C ASN A 323 0.10 3.21 -13.99
N ALA A 324 -0.79 4.18 -14.13
CA ALA A 324 -2.11 4.15 -13.50
C ALA A 324 -2.90 2.86 -13.80
N LYS A 325 -2.76 2.31 -15.01
CA LYS A 325 -3.39 1.05 -15.45
C LYS A 325 -2.95 -0.18 -14.63
N LEU A 326 -1.83 -0.08 -13.91
CA LEU A 326 -1.34 -1.15 -13.02
C LEU A 326 -2.00 -1.10 -11.64
N ILE A 327 -2.73 -0.02 -11.32
CA ILE A 327 -3.24 0.24 -9.99
C ILE A 327 -4.69 -0.24 -9.86
N LEU A 328 -4.90 -1.30 -9.07
CA LEU A 328 -6.22 -1.70 -8.57
C LEU A 328 -6.20 -1.60 -7.05
N THR A 329 -6.70 -0.49 -6.54
CA THR A 329 -6.63 -0.19 -5.11
C THR A 329 -7.55 -1.08 -4.26
N GLY A 330 -7.09 -1.51 -3.09
CA GLY A 330 -7.92 -2.27 -2.13
C GLY A 330 -9.18 -1.53 -1.70
N LYS A 331 -9.15 -0.20 -1.65
CA LYS A 331 -10.31 0.64 -1.31
C LYS A 331 -11.49 0.44 -2.25
N PHE A 332 -11.24 0.14 -3.52
CA PHE A 332 -12.31 -0.13 -4.49
C PHE A 332 -13.25 -1.24 -3.99
N PHE A 333 -12.68 -2.32 -3.48
CA PHE A 333 -13.46 -3.46 -2.97
C PHE A 333 -14.22 -3.12 -1.69
N GLU A 334 -13.60 -2.40 -0.77
CA GLU A 334 -14.24 -1.93 0.46
C GLU A 334 -15.38 -0.95 0.16
N TYR A 335 -15.18 -0.04 -0.80
CA TYR A 335 -16.20 0.91 -1.25
C TYR A 335 -17.40 0.19 -1.88
N LEU A 336 -17.14 -0.82 -2.75
CA LEU A 336 -18.23 -1.65 -3.30
C LEU A 336 -19.01 -2.35 -2.19
N ALA A 337 -18.31 -2.91 -1.20
CA ALA A 337 -18.93 -3.61 -0.07
C ALA A 337 -19.71 -2.68 0.87
N SER A 338 -19.40 -1.39 0.92
CA SER A 338 -20.14 -0.41 1.73
C SER A 338 -21.52 -0.09 1.20
N ASN A 339 -21.85 -0.51 -0.02
CA ASN A 339 -23.10 -0.22 -0.72
C ASN A 339 -23.40 1.29 -0.82
N THR A 340 -22.36 2.10 -0.92
CA THR A 340 -22.41 3.54 -1.11
C THR A 340 -22.00 3.88 -2.55
N PRO A 341 -22.70 4.79 -3.24
CA PRO A 341 -22.32 5.22 -4.58
C PRO A 341 -20.85 5.69 -4.63
N ILE A 342 -20.17 5.40 -5.75
CA ILE A 342 -18.75 5.70 -5.93
C ILE A 342 -18.58 6.59 -7.16
N VAL A 343 -17.85 7.70 -7.01
CA VAL A 343 -17.28 8.42 -8.14
C VAL A 343 -15.78 8.14 -8.20
N CYS A 344 -15.32 7.64 -9.34
CA CYS A 344 -13.90 7.34 -9.57
C CYS A 344 -13.31 8.40 -10.50
N ILE A 345 -12.20 9.00 -10.08
CA ILE A 345 -11.45 9.98 -10.89
C ILE A 345 -10.00 9.52 -11.02
N GLY A 346 -9.53 9.47 -12.26
CA GLY A 346 -8.17 9.07 -12.60
C GLY A 346 -7.87 9.35 -14.08
N PRO A 347 -6.68 9.03 -14.54
CA PRO A 347 -6.33 9.17 -15.95
C PRO A 347 -7.14 8.18 -16.81
N VAL A 348 -7.41 8.57 -18.07
CA VAL A 348 -8.15 7.79 -19.06
C VAL A 348 -7.23 6.76 -19.71
#